data_fcad5140868bf07a23c0ea144b0ea1dc
#
_entry.id   fcad5140868bf07a23c0ea144b0ea1dc
#
_cell.length_a   1.000
_cell.length_b   1.000
_cell.length_c   1.000
_cell.angle_alpha   90.00
_cell.angle_beta   90.00
_cell.angle_gamma   90.00
#
_symmetry.space_group_name_H-M   'P 1'
#
loop_
_entity.id
_entity.type
_entity.pdbx_description
1 polymer ?
#
loop_
_entity_poly.entity_id
_entity_poly.type
_entity_poly.pdbx_seq_one_letter_code
_entity_poly.pdbx_strand_id
1 'polypeptide(L)'
;MKKVLFYGISASATQIYKDILEQMGINMMIIGDDCLSKRFKQVLNMQESTSEIHEKYDGSYLLMDGLSKEEIMIMSESFDGADVPFDGIMVSATQTNREWTLEMIFEEAKQEARIMEQMYHLQMMIESTNGMDLNQLEPEHAAILKRALMD
;
A
#
# COMPACT_ATOMS: atom_id res chain seq x y z
N MET A 1 5.42 17.61 -8.73
CA MET A 1 4.41 16.96 -9.59
C MET A 1 3.75 15.81 -8.83
N LYS A 2 2.44 15.75 -8.85
CA LYS A 2 1.67 14.72 -8.18
C LYS A 2 1.51 13.52 -9.10
N LYS A 3 1.88 12.34 -8.63
CA LYS A 3 1.86 11.13 -9.45
C LYS A 3 1.47 9.92 -8.61
N VAL A 4 0.65 9.04 -9.21
CA VAL A 4 0.24 7.77 -8.61
C VAL A 4 0.53 6.64 -9.59
N LEU A 5 1.16 5.58 -9.09
CA LEU A 5 1.49 4.39 -9.86
C LEU A 5 0.68 3.22 -9.31
N PHE A 6 0.07 2.44 -10.19
CA PHE A 6 -0.66 1.23 -9.81
C PHE A 6 0.00 -0.03 -10.37
N TYR A 7 0.05 -1.05 -9.54
CA TYR A 7 0.44 -2.41 -9.92
C TYR A 7 -0.66 -3.38 -9.52
N GLY A 8 -1.08 -4.23 -10.44
CA GLY A 8 -1.99 -5.32 -10.13
C GLY A 8 -3.46 -4.96 -10.03
N ILE A 9 -3.94 -3.97 -10.77
CA ILE A 9 -5.36 -3.62 -10.80
C ILE A 9 -6.02 -4.08 -12.10
N SER A 10 -7.34 -4.31 -12.07
CA SER A 10 -8.12 -4.73 -13.22
C SER A 10 -8.34 -3.58 -14.21
N ALA A 11 -8.73 -3.91 -15.43
CA ALA A 11 -9.06 -2.90 -16.44
C ALA A 11 -10.24 -2.02 -15.99
N SER A 12 -11.24 -2.61 -15.36
CA SER A 12 -12.38 -1.86 -14.81
C SER A 12 -11.95 -0.87 -13.74
N ALA A 13 -11.09 -1.31 -12.81
CA ALA A 13 -10.55 -0.46 -11.76
C ALA A 13 -9.70 0.66 -12.33
N THR A 14 -8.91 0.39 -13.35
CA THR A 14 -8.04 1.37 -14.00
C THR A 14 -8.82 2.59 -14.46
N GLN A 15 -9.94 2.40 -15.14
CA GLN A 15 -10.74 3.51 -15.65
C GLN A 15 -11.37 4.31 -14.50
N ILE A 16 -11.89 3.63 -13.49
CA ILE A 16 -12.53 4.26 -12.31
C ILE A 16 -11.52 5.13 -11.56
N TYR A 17 -10.34 4.58 -11.28
CA TYR A 17 -9.30 5.30 -10.52
C TYR A 17 -8.71 6.46 -11.33
N LYS A 18 -8.58 6.28 -12.63
CA LYS A 18 -8.11 7.32 -13.54
C LYS A 18 -9.04 8.54 -13.50
N ASP A 19 -10.35 8.31 -13.55
CA ASP A 19 -11.33 9.39 -13.51
C ASP A 19 -11.27 10.15 -12.19
N ILE A 20 -11.12 9.44 -11.07
CA ILE A 20 -10.98 10.04 -9.74
C ILE A 20 -9.71 10.89 -9.67
N LEU A 21 -8.59 10.37 -10.12
CA LEU A 21 -7.30 11.08 -10.05
C LEU A 21 -7.25 12.28 -10.99
N GLU A 22 -7.86 12.20 -12.14
CA GLU A 22 -7.96 13.35 -13.07
C GLU A 22 -8.70 14.50 -12.43
N GLN A 23 -9.78 14.24 -11.71
CA GLN A 23 -10.53 15.28 -10.99
C GLN A 23 -9.70 15.94 -9.89
N MET A 24 -8.75 15.20 -9.33
CA MET A 24 -7.84 15.73 -8.29
C MET A 24 -6.58 16.38 -8.88
N GLY A 25 -6.40 16.35 -10.20
CA GLY A 25 -5.20 16.90 -10.84
C GLY A 25 -3.95 16.03 -10.62
N ILE A 26 -4.12 14.73 -10.44
CA ILE A 26 -3.04 13.80 -10.19
C ILE A 26 -2.79 12.93 -11.42
N ASN A 27 -1.52 12.80 -11.82
CA ASN A 27 -1.12 11.94 -12.94
C ASN A 27 -1.12 10.48 -12.50
N MET A 28 -1.62 9.61 -13.35
CA MET A 28 -1.69 8.17 -13.09
C MET A 28 -0.89 7.40 -14.13
N MET A 29 -0.20 6.34 -13.68
CA MET A 29 0.50 5.42 -14.56
C MET A 29 0.32 3.99 -14.04
N ILE A 30 0.12 3.04 -14.96
CA ILE A 30 0.08 1.62 -14.63
C ILE A 30 1.47 1.04 -14.85
N ILE A 31 1.97 0.28 -13.89
CA ILE A 31 3.29 -0.36 -13.98
C ILE A 31 3.14 -1.88 -13.89
N GLY A 32 4.13 -2.59 -14.39
CA GLY A 32 4.14 -4.04 -14.41
C GLY A 32 5.45 -4.63 -13.90
N ASP A 33 5.63 -5.93 -14.10
CA ASP A 33 6.79 -6.68 -13.60
C ASP A 33 8.12 -6.16 -14.11
N ASP A 34 8.15 -5.53 -15.27
CA ASP A 34 9.36 -4.95 -15.85
C ASP A 34 9.93 -3.77 -15.06
N CYS A 35 9.09 -3.14 -14.22
CA CYS A 35 9.51 -2.03 -13.38
C CYS A 35 10.07 -2.47 -12.02
N LEU A 36 9.92 -3.74 -11.65
CA LEU A 36 10.31 -4.23 -10.32
C LEU A 36 11.80 -4.13 -10.04
N SER A 37 12.63 -4.27 -11.06
CA SER A 37 14.09 -4.14 -10.92
C SER A 37 14.60 -2.70 -10.97
N LYS A 38 13.73 -1.75 -11.28
CA LYS A 38 14.06 -0.33 -11.38
C LYS A 38 13.90 0.35 -10.03
N ARG A 39 14.68 1.40 -9.79
CA ARG A 39 14.53 2.20 -8.59
C ARG A 39 13.26 3.03 -8.66
N PHE A 40 12.64 3.29 -7.51
CA PHE A 40 11.40 4.04 -7.42
C PHE A 40 11.52 5.41 -8.12
N LYS A 41 12.62 6.13 -7.89
CA LYS A 41 12.85 7.44 -8.53
C LYS A 41 12.90 7.34 -10.06
N GLN A 42 13.42 6.23 -10.60
CA GLN A 42 13.47 6.02 -12.05
C GLN A 42 12.07 5.83 -12.62
N VAL A 43 11.25 5.05 -11.94
CA VAL A 43 9.87 4.78 -12.36
C VAL A 43 9.02 6.05 -12.26
N LEU A 44 9.23 6.86 -11.22
CA LEU A 44 8.54 8.14 -11.06
C LEU A 44 8.84 9.12 -12.19
N ASN A 45 10.03 9.02 -12.80
CA ASN A 45 10.42 9.90 -13.91
C ASN A 45 10.00 9.36 -15.28
N MET A 46 9.44 8.16 -15.36
CA MET A 46 8.94 7.60 -16.62
C MET A 46 7.70 8.33 -17.07
N GLN A 47 7.55 8.52 -18.39
CA GLN A 47 6.40 9.19 -18.99
C GLN A 47 5.28 8.20 -19.33
N GLU A 48 5.64 6.98 -19.68
CA GLU A 48 4.72 5.94 -20.10
C GLU A 48 5.12 4.60 -19.51
N SER A 49 4.14 3.74 -19.30
CA SER A 49 4.35 2.36 -18.88
C SER A 49 4.92 1.53 -20.04
N THR A 50 5.92 0.70 -19.75
CA THR A 50 6.50 -0.21 -20.75
C THR A 50 5.75 -1.53 -20.82
N SER A 51 5.11 -1.97 -19.75
CA SER A 51 4.33 -3.20 -19.67
C SER A 51 3.33 -3.11 -18.53
N GLU A 52 2.19 -3.78 -18.69
CA GLU A 52 1.15 -3.87 -17.66
C GLU A 52 1.04 -5.30 -17.09
N ILE A 53 2.01 -6.16 -17.40
CA ILE A 53 2.05 -7.53 -16.88
C ILE A 53 2.38 -7.52 -15.40
N HIS A 54 1.53 -8.12 -14.56
CA HIS A 54 1.67 -8.13 -13.10
C HIS A 54 1.44 -9.55 -12.55
N GLU A 55 2.37 -10.45 -12.86
CA GLU A 55 2.29 -11.86 -12.47
C GLU A 55 3.14 -12.20 -11.25
N LYS A 56 4.17 -11.41 -10.97
CA LYS A 56 5.13 -11.71 -9.90
C LYS A 56 4.57 -11.54 -8.50
N TYR A 57 3.71 -10.56 -8.29
CA TYR A 57 3.09 -10.28 -6.99
C TYR A 57 1.59 -10.42 -7.05
N ASP A 58 1.01 -11.06 -6.03
CA ASP A 58 -0.44 -11.12 -5.85
C ASP A 58 -0.93 -9.84 -5.20
N GLY A 59 -2.15 -9.43 -5.54
CA GLY A 59 -2.75 -8.24 -4.98
C GLY A 59 -2.35 -6.97 -5.71
N SER A 60 -2.78 -5.85 -5.15
CA SER A 60 -2.62 -4.55 -5.76
C SER A 60 -1.74 -3.64 -4.91
N TYR A 61 -0.94 -2.80 -5.57
CA TYR A 61 -0.06 -1.83 -4.93
C TYR A 61 -0.29 -0.46 -5.53
N LEU A 62 -0.38 0.55 -4.68
CA LEU A 62 -0.49 1.94 -5.09
C LEU A 62 0.72 2.70 -4.53
N LEU A 63 1.51 3.28 -5.42
CA LEU A 63 2.68 4.09 -5.06
C LEU A 63 2.36 5.55 -5.37
N MET A 64 2.64 6.45 -4.44
CA MET A 64 2.27 7.85 -4.62
C MET A 64 3.44 8.79 -4.32
N ASP A 65 3.49 9.90 -5.05
CA ASP A 65 4.50 10.94 -4.89
C ASP A 65 3.87 12.33 -5.01
N GLY A 66 4.27 13.22 -4.12
CA GLY A 66 3.87 14.62 -4.16
C GLY A 66 2.49 14.91 -3.61
N LEU A 67 1.83 13.97 -2.95
CA LEU A 67 0.51 14.17 -2.36
C LEU A 67 0.63 14.61 -0.90
N SER A 68 -0.20 15.58 -0.49
CA SER A 68 -0.34 15.94 0.91
C SER A 68 -1.17 14.88 1.66
N LYS A 69 -1.13 14.93 3.00
CA LYS A 69 -1.95 14.04 3.83
C LYS A 69 -3.43 14.18 3.53
N GLU A 70 -3.88 15.41 3.31
CA GLU A 70 -5.26 15.71 2.97
C GLU A 70 -5.66 15.10 1.62
N GLU A 71 -4.78 15.21 0.62
CA GLU A 71 -5.01 14.61 -0.70
C GLU A 71 -5.06 13.10 -0.63
N ILE A 72 -4.19 12.48 0.17
CA ILE A 72 -4.20 11.02 0.37
C ILE A 72 -5.52 10.59 1.00
N MET A 73 -6.01 11.33 1.98
CA MET A 73 -7.29 11.04 2.65
C MET A 73 -8.46 11.12 1.68
N ILE A 74 -8.53 12.19 0.89
CA ILE A 74 -9.59 12.39 -0.11
C ILE A 74 -9.56 11.28 -1.15
N MET A 75 -8.37 10.94 -1.64
CA MET A 75 -8.18 9.86 -2.61
C MET A 75 -8.64 8.52 -2.04
N SER A 76 -8.23 8.21 -0.83
CA SER A 76 -8.57 6.96 -0.15
C SER A 76 -10.08 6.82 0.04
N GLU A 77 -10.74 7.89 0.50
CA GLU A 77 -12.20 7.91 0.66
C GLU A 77 -12.92 7.74 -0.68
N SER A 78 -12.41 8.37 -1.73
CA SER A 78 -13.00 8.26 -3.07
C SER A 78 -12.88 6.83 -3.60
N PHE A 79 -11.76 6.17 -3.36
CA PHE A 79 -11.57 4.77 -3.79
C PHE A 79 -12.45 3.82 -2.99
N ASP A 80 -12.63 4.05 -1.68
CA ASP A 80 -13.49 3.22 -0.84
C ASP A 80 -14.96 3.30 -1.26
N GLY A 81 -15.39 4.45 -1.76
CA GLY A 81 -16.76 4.66 -2.24
C GLY A 81 -16.98 4.29 -3.70
N ALA A 82 -15.97 3.83 -4.41
CA ALA A 82 -16.07 3.47 -5.83
C ALA A 82 -16.73 2.09 -6.02
N ASP A 83 -17.21 1.84 -7.24
CA ASP A 83 -17.81 0.54 -7.60
C ASP A 83 -16.82 -0.62 -7.44
N VAL A 84 -15.54 -0.35 -7.66
CA VAL A 84 -14.45 -1.30 -7.39
C VAL A 84 -13.53 -0.64 -6.36
N PRO A 85 -13.74 -0.88 -5.06
CA PRO A 85 -12.90 -0.28 -4.02
C PRO A 85 -11.44 -0.77 -4.13
N PHE A 86 -10.50 0.11 -3.80
CA PHE A 86 -9.09 -0.27 -3.75
C PHE A 86 -8.78 -0.91 -2.39
N ASP A 87 -8.41 -2.17 -2.40
CA ASP A 87 -8.11 -2.96 -1.20
C ASP A 87 -6.63 -3.34 -1.08
N GLY A 88 -5.78 -2.74 -1.92
CA GLY A 88 -4.36 -3.03 -1.93
C GLY A 88 -3.55 -2.24 -0.94
N ILE A 89 -2.23 -2.32 -1.09
CA ILE A 89 -1.26 -1.66 -0.21
C ILE A 89 -0.89 -0.31 -0.82
N MET A 90 -0.89 0.74 0.01
CA MET A 90 -0.50 2.10 -0.38
C MET A 90 0.87 2.44 0.20
N VAL A 91 1.75 3.01 -0.64
CA VAL A 91 3.10 3.41 -0.24
C VAL A 91 3.37 4.82 -0.75
N SER A 92 3.80 5.71 0.16
CA SER A 92 4.23 7.07 -0.21
C SER A 92 5.71 7.09 -0.51
N ALA A 93 6.12 7.86 -1.53
CA ALA A 93 7.52 8.10 -1.81
C ALA A 93 8.16 8.89 -0.68
N THR A 94 9.33 8.42 -0.22
CA THR A 94 10.15 9.10 0.78
C THR A 94 11.54 9.31 0.22
N GLN A 95 12.33 10.13 0.90
CA GLN A 95 13.72 10.34 0.51
C GLN A 95 14.51 9.03 0.50
N THR A 96 14.21 8.13 1.43
CA THR A 96 14.89 6.85 1.55
C THR A 96 14.43 5.84 0.51
N ASN A 97 13.11 5.61 0.35
CA ASN A 97 12.61 4.56 -0.53
C ASN A 97 12.71 4.89 -2.01
N ARG A 98 12.94 6.15 -2.38
CA ARG A 98 13.21 6.53 -3.78
C ARG A 98 14.45 5.83 -4.34
N GLU A 99 15.42 5.49 -3.48
CA GLU A 99 16.64 4.80 -3.86
C GLU A 99 16.48 3.28 -3.94
N TRP A 100 15.37 2.75 -3.44
CA TRP A 100 15.09 1.31 -3.45
C TRP A 100 14.47 0.88 -4.78
N THR A 101 14.70 -0.38 -5.16
CA THR A 101 13.96 -0.98 -6.27
C THR A 101 12.50 -1.16 -5.86
N LEU A 102 11.60 -1.20 -6.83
CA LEU A 102 10.19 -1.44 -6.54
C LEU A 102 9.98 -2.79 -5.88
N GLU A 103 10.77 -3.80 -6.26
CA GLU A 103 10.73 -5.12 -5.63
C GLU A 103 10.99 -5.02 -4.13
N MET A 104 12.00 -4.27 -3.72
CA MET A 104 12.30 -4.04 -2.30
C MET A 104 11.15 -3.34 -1.57
N ILE A 105 10.55 -2.35 -2.21
CA ILE A 105 9.42 -1.61 -1.64
C ILE A 105 8.22 -2.54 -1.44
N PHE A 106 7.92 -3.38 -2.43
CA PHE A 106 6.80 -4.32 -2.37
C PHE A 106 7.01 -5.36 -1.27
N GLU A 107 8.22 -5.91 -1.15
CA GLU A 107 8.54 -6.88 -0.09
C GLU A 107 8.41 -6.27 1.30
N GLU A 108 8.92 -5.07 1.50
CA GLU A 108 8.82 -4.35 2.76
C GLU A 108 7.35 -4.06 3.13
N ALA A 109 6.59 -3.52 2.19
CA ALA A 109 5.18 -3.18 2.38
C ALA A 109 4.34 -4.42 2.68
N LYS A 110 4.64 -5.53 2.02
CA LYS A 110 3.98 -6.82 2.23
C LYS A 110 4.23 -7.33 3.65
N GLN A 111 5.45 -7.21 4.16
CA GLN A 111 5.78 -7.60 5.53
C GLN A 111 5.08 -6.73 6.55
N GLU A 112 5.06 -5.43 6.34
CA GLU A 112 4.36 -4.49 7.22
C GLU A 112 2.86 -4.80 7.29
N ALA A 113 2.25 -5.11 6.15
CA ALA A 113 0.84 -5.47 6.09
C ALA A 113 0.55 -6.76 6.87
N ARG A 114 1.43 -7.76 6.82
CA ARG A 114 1.29 -8.99 7.59
C ARG A 114 1.37 -8.73 9.09
N ILE A 115 2.30 -7.90 9.52
CA ILE A 115 2.45 -7.54 10.92
C ILE A 115 1.20 -6.82 11.42
N MET A 116 0.69 -5.86 10.67
CA MET A 116 -0.53 -5.14 11.01
C MET A 116 -1.73 -6.07 11.14
N GLU A 117 -1.86 -7.03 10.24
CA GLU A 117 -2.93 -8.02 10.27
C GLU A 117 -2.84 -8.90 11.51
N GLN A 118 -1.64 -9.38 11.84
CA GLN A 118 -1.40 -10.18 13.05
C GLN A 118 -1.76 -9.41 14.32
N MET A 119 -1.38 -8.14 14.39
CA MET A 119 -1.70 -7.27 15.53
C MET A 119 -3.21 -7.06 15.68
N TYR A 120 -3.90 -6.88 14.56
CA TYR A 120 -5.35 -6.75 14.55
C TYR A 120 -6.03 -8.00 15.11
N HIS A 121 -5.60 -9.19 14.68
CA HIS A 121 -6.13 -10.45 15.18
C HIS A 121 -5.89 -10.63 16.67
N LEU A 122 -4.72 -10.27 17.16
CA LEU A 122 -4.40 -10.33 18.59
C LEU A 122 -5.29 -9.39 19.40
N GLN A 123 -5.53 -8.18 18.91
CA GLN A 123 -6.41 -7.23 19.57
C GLN A 123 -7.85 -7.76 19.65
N MET A 124 -8.34 -8.35 18.56
CA MET A 124 -9.66 -8.97 18.53
C MET A 124 -9.77 -10.12 19.51
N MET A 125 -8.74 -10.94 19.63
CA MET A 125 -8.69 -12.03 20.61
C MET A 125 -8.78 -11.49 22.05
N ILE A 126 -8.04 -10.45 22.36
CA ILE A 126 -8.04 -9.84 23.68
C ILE A 126 -9.42 -9.28 24.03
N GLU A 127 -10.05 -8.59 23.09
CA GLU A 127 -11.40 -8.03 23.29
C GLU A 127 -12.46 -9.12 23.49
N SER A 128 -12.36 -10.20 22.70
CA SER A 128 -13.33 -11.31 22.77
C SER A 128 -13.19 -12.15 24.04
N THR A 129 -12.01 -12.18 24.64
CA THR A 129 -11.75 -12.93 25.88
C THR A 129 -12.01 -12.13 27.15
N ASN A 130 -12.53 -10.91 27.01
CA ASN A 130 -13.08 -10.12 28.11
C ASN A 130 -12.09 -9.83 29.24
N GLY A 131 -10.91 -9.36 28.85
CA GLY A 131 -9.89 -8.96 29.83
C GLY A 131 -8.84 -10.02 30.11
N MET A 132 -8.56 -10.88 29.17
CA MET A 132 -7.42 -11.79 29.28
C MET A 132 -6.15 -11.01 29.56
N ASP A 133 -5.44 -11.40 30.64
CA ASP A 133 -4.18 -10.79 30.98
C ASP A 133 -3.12 -11.12 29.91
N LEU A 134 -2.26 -10.15 29.60
CA LEU A 134 -1.13 -10.35 28.70
C LEU A 134 -0.24 -11.52 29.13
N ASN A 135 -0.19 -11.80 30.44
CA ASN A 135 0.57 -12.92 30.97
C ASN A 135 0.01 -14.29 30.62
N GLN A 136 -1.23 -14.34 30.13
CA GLN A 136 -1.87 -15.57 29.69
C GLN A 136 -1.68 -15.84 28.19
N LEU A 137 -1.11 -14.88 27.47
CA LEU A 137 -0.75 -15.05 26.08
C LEU A 137 0.57 -15.80 25.95
N GLU A 138 0.75 -16.47 24.83
CA GLU A 138 2.06 -17.07 24.53
C GLU A 138 3.11 -15.95 24.48
N PRO A 139 4.36 -16.23 24.92
CA PRO A 139 5.41 -15.20 24.97
C PRO A 139 5.63 -14.47 23.63
N GLU A 140 5.47 -15.19 22.55
CA GLU A 140 5.59 -14.64 21.19
C GLU A 140 4.54 -13.59 20.92
N HIS A 141 3.28 -13.84 21.26
CA HIS A 141 2.17 -12.89 21.08
C HIS A 141 2.30 -11.69 22.02
N ALA A 142 2.73 -11.93 23.25
CA ALA A 142 2.95 -10.87 24.21
C ALA A 142 4.06 -9.91 23.75
N ALA A 143 5.13 -10.43 23.15
CA ALA A 143 6.23 -9.63 22.61
C ALA A 143 5.77 -8.74 21.46
N ILE A 144 4.96 -9.26 20.55
CA ILE A 144 4.40 -8.51 19.42
C ILE A 144 3.51 -7.38 19.93
N LEU A 145 2.63 -7.68 20.88
CA LEU A 145 1.71 -6.70 21.45
C LEU A 145 2.45 -5.59 22.20
N LYS A 146 3.47 -5.93 22.98
CA LYS A 146 4.30 -4.94 23.70
C LYS A 146 5.02 -4.02 22.72
N ARG A 147 5.54 -4.57 21.63
CA ARG A 147 6.22 -3.77 20.61
C ARG A 147 5.26 -2.76 19.95
N ALA A 148 4.03 -3.16 19.71
CA ALA A 148 3.00 -2.29 19.15
C ALA A 148 2.62 -1.14 20.11
N LEU A 149 2.58 -1.42 21.40
CA LEU A 149 2.21 -0.42 22.42
C LEU A 149 3.34 0.55 22.75
N MET A 150 4.60 0.17 22.51
CA MET A 150 5.77 1.00 22.80
C MET A 150 6.20 1.89 21.63
N ASP A 151 5.80 1.57 20.44
CA ASP A 151 6.03 2.39 19.26
C ASP A 151 4.89 3.41 19.10
#